data_7c1be0dfb4d5e5fc450a0605eccfb415
#
_entry.id   7c1be0dfb4d5e5fc450a0605eccfb415
#
_cell.length_a   1.000
_cell.length_b   1.000
_cell.length_c   1.000
_cell.angle_alpha   90.00
_cell.angle_beta   90.00
_cell.angle_gamma   90.00
#
_symmetry.space_group_name_H-M   'P 1'
#
loop_
_entity.id
_entity.type
_entity.pdbx_description
1 polymer ?
#
loop_
_entity_poly.entity_id
_entity_poly.type
_entity_poly.pdbx_seq_one_letter_code
_entity_poly.pdbx_strand_id
1 'polypeptide(L)'
;ISVQKVIGPKMDMDKIKSIAILLACLYIISAIFSYVEGLSMIKVANGYAKKLRSSISEKINKLPLKFFDHNLSGDILSRVTNDVDTIAQSLNNSLSTLVSSITLFIGSIIMMFVTNYIMAITAIVSSLIGFILMFIILNKSQRYFTARQRELGKLNGYIEEIYSGLNVVRSCNAKDETINEFDKLNDKLYDCNRKSQFLSGLMQPIMGFIGNFSYVAVCIVGALLVSKSVISFGVIVAFIMYVRLFTNPLSQIAQAMTSMQSTAAASERVFGLLEEVEMDSEDDITKKLDKHKVKGNIEFKNVKFGYDKDKIIINDFTAKVKAGEKIAIVGPTGAGKTTMVNLLMKFYDINDGDILIDGTSIKEL
;
A
#
# COMPACT_ATOMS: atom_id res chain seq x y z
N ILE A 1 -6.02 69.90 -9.28
CA ILE A 1 -5.19 68.75 -8.83
C ILE A 1 -4.75 68.04 -10.09
N SER A 2 -3.44 68.28 -10.48
CA SER A 2 -2.89 67.76 -11.74
C SER A 2 -2.83 66.22 -11.68
N VAL A 3 -3.21 65.57 -12.75
CA VAL A 3 -3.21 64.11 -12.97
C VAL A 3 -1.83 63.49 -12.68
N GLN A 4 -0.78 64.30 -12.70
CA GLN A 4 0.60 63.93 -12.43
C GLN A 4 0.90 63.52 -10.96
N LYS A 5 -0.01 63.83 -10.01
CA LYS A 5 0.12 63.44 -8.59
C LYS A 5 -0.47 62.05 -8.28
N VAL A 6 -1.15 61.44 -9.24
CA VAL A 6 -1.78 60.11 -9.12
C VAL A 6 -0.86 59.02 -9.76
N ILE A 7 0.06 59.42 -10.65
CA ILE A 7 1.04 58.49 -11.25
C ILE A 7 2.19 58.39 -10.27
N GLY A 8 2.25 57.29 -9.53
CA GLY A 8 3.40 56.95 -8.66
C GLY A 8 4.73 56.93 -9.39
N PRO A 9 5.86 56.75 -8.70
CA PRO A 9 7.19 56.83 -9.29
C PRO A 9 7.25 55.97 -10.56
N LYS A 10 7.85 56.54 -11.64
CA LYS A 10 7.99 55.86 -12.94
C LYS A 10 8.50 54.45 -12.72
N MET A 11 7.71 53.47 -13.14
CA MET A 11 8.10 52.06 -13.08
C MET A 11 9.35 51.86 -13.94
N ASP A 12 10.39 51.29 -13.34
CA ASP A 12 11.64 50.95 -14.03
C ASP A 12 11.38 49.70 -14.92
N MET A 13 11.01 50.00 -16.17
CA MET A 13 10.66 48.94 -17.13
C MET A 13 11.84 48.02 -17.45
N ASP A 14 13.08 48.51 -17.34
CA ASP A 14 14.26 47.70 -17.64
C ASP A 14 14.54 46.68 -16.52
N LYS A 15 14.33 47.10 -15.26
CA LYS A 15 14.38 46.15 -14.12
C LYS A 15 13.26 45.10 -14.21
N ILE A 16 12.06 45.51 -14.58
CA ILE A 16 10.95 44.58 -14.76
C ILE A 16 11.26 43.54 -15.84
N LYS A 17 11.76 43.97 -16.99
CA LYS A 17 12.19 43.08 -18.08
C LYS A 17 13.30 42.13 -17.63
N SER A 18 14.31 42.62 -16.92
CA SER A 18 15.43 41.82 -16.42
C SER A 18 14.93 40.73 -15.45
N ILE A 19 14.04 41.10 -14.50
CA ILE A 19 13.46 40.16 -13.55
C ILE A 19 12.55 39.14 -14.29
N ALA A 20 11.77 39.57 -15.27
CA ALA A 20 10.90 38.67 -16.05
C ALA A 20 11.71 37.65 -16.84
N ILE A 21 12.81 38.08 -17.48
CA ILE A 21 13.71 37.16 -18.19
C ILE A 21 14.36 36.16 -17.21
N LEU A 22 14.84 36.65 -16.07
CA LEU A 22 15.44 35.80 -15.04
C LEU A 22 14.43 34.73 -14.56
N LEU A 23 13.18 35.14 -14.26
CA LEU A 23 12.13 34.22 -13.85
C LEU A 23 11.80 33.20 -14.94
N ALA A 24 11.70 33.67 -16.21
CA ALA A 24 11.45 32.74 -17.33
C ALA A 24 12.58 31.70 -17.45
N CYS A 25 13.84 32.11 -17.34
CA CYS A 25 14.96 31.17 -17.33
C CYS A 25 14.88 30.16 -16.17
N LEU A 26 14.57 30.64 -14.95
CA LEU A 26 14.43 29.77 -13.78
C LEU A 26 13.27 28.77 -13.93
N TYR A 27 12.13 29.20 -14.48
CA TYR A 27 11.02 28.30 -14.76
C TYR A 27 11.35 27.25 -15.82
N ILE A 28 12.08 27.60 -16.87
CA ILE A 28 12.54 26.66 -17.89
C ILE A 28 13.49 25.62 -17.27
N ILE A 29 14.45 26.09 -16.47
CA ILE A 29 15.38 25.20 -15.76
C ILE A 29 14.59 24.27 -14.81
N SER A 30 13.65 24.79 -14.05
CA SER A 30 12.78 24.01 -13.16
C SER A 30 11.98 22.96 -13.92
N ALA A 31 11.41 23.30 -15.08
CA ALA A 31 10.68 22.38 -15.92
C ALA A 31 11.57 21.23 -16.43
N ILE A 32 12.81 21.53 -16.83
CA ILE A 32 13.78 20.52 -17.25
C ILE A 32 14.11 19.57 -16.10
N PHE A 33 14.38 20.09 -14.91
CA PHE A 33 14.66 19.26 -13.73
C PHE A 33 13.47 18.39 -13.34
N SER A 34 12.25 18.92 -13.35
CA SER A 34 11.03 18.14 -13.08
C SER A 34 10.80 17.03 -14.11
N TYR A 35 11.10 17.29 -15.38
CA TYR A 35 11.03 16.29 -16.43
C TYR A 35 12.05 15.16 -16.22
N VAL A 36 13.30 15.50 -15.90
CA VAL A 36 14.37 14.53 -15.62
C VAL A 36 14.05 13.74 -14.35
N GLU A 37 13.55 14.38 -13.31
CA GLU A 37 13.09 13.74 -12.09
C GLU A 37 11.99 12.71 -12.39
N GLY A 38 10.93 13.11 -13.09
CA GLY A 38 9.82 12.22 -13.44
C GLY A 38 10.28 11.00 -14.23
N LEU A 39 11.11 11.19 -15.26
CA LEU A 39 11.66 10.07 -16.04
C LEU A 39 12.52 9.13 -15.18
N SER A 40 13.32 9.68 -14.28
CA SER A 40 14.21 8.92 -13.40
C SER A 40 13.39 8.11 -12.40
N MET A 41 12.35 8.70 -11.78
CA MET A 41 11.48 8.03 -10.83
C MET A 41 10.68 6.90 -11.48
N ILE A 42 10.15 7.10 -12.69
CA ILE A 42 9.46 6.04 -13.45
C ILE A 42 10.41 4.86 -13.71
N LYS A 43 11.65 5.12 -14.13
CA LYS A 43 12.64 4.05 -14.37
C LYS A 43 12.97 3.29 -13.09
N VAL A 44 13.20 3.99 -11.99
CA VAL A 44 13.53 3.39 -10.69
C VAL A 44 12.36 2.56 -10.18
N ALA A 45 11.15 3.14 -10.14
CA ALA A 45 9.97 2.47 -9.62
C ALA A 45 9.60 1.20 -10.41
N ASN A 46 9.56 1.30 -11.74
CA ASN A 46 9.26 0.15 -12.59
C ASN A 46 10.39 -0.89 -12.60
N GLY A 47 11.65 -0.45 -12.54
CA GLY A 47 12.81 -1.33 -12.42
C GLY A 47 12.76 -2.13 -11.11
N TYR A 48 12.41 -1.48 -10.01
CA TYR A 48 12.24 -2.12 -8.71
C TYR A 48 11.06 -3.10 -8.70
N ALA A 49 9.90 -2.70 -9.23
CA ALA A 49 8.74 -3.59 -9.38
C ALA A 49 9.05 -4.84 -10.21
N LYS A 50 9.76 -4.67 -11.34
CA LYS A 50 10.22 -5.80 -12.16
C LYS A 50 11.10 -6.75 -11.34
N LYS A 51 12.07 -6.21 -10.57
CA LYS A 51 12.96 -7.01 -9.74
C LYS A 51 12.18 -7.76 -8.65
N LEU A 52 11.26 -7.08 -7.95
CA LEU A 52 10.41 -7.71 -6.93
C LEU A 52 9.59 -8.87 -7.50
N ARG A 53 8.91 -8.65 -8.66
CA ARG A 53 8.14 -9.73 -9.30
C ARG A 53 9.00 -10.91 -9.70
N SER A 54 10.23 -10.67 -10.21
CA SER A 54 11.18 -11.72 -10.54
C SER A 54 11.57 -12.50 -9.28
N SER A 55 11.93 -11.80 -8.21
CA SER A 55 12.29 -12.43 -6.93
C SER A 55 11.14 -13.24 -6.32
N ILE A 56 9.90 -12.73 -6.38
CA ILE A 56 8.71 -13.46 -5.92
C ILE A 56 8.49 -14.71 -6.79
N SER A 57 8.62 -14.60 -8.12
CA SER A 57 8.47 -15.73 -9.03
C SER A 57 9.51 -16.83 -8.76
N GLU A 58 10.77 -16.45 -8.53
CA GLU A 58 11.82 -17.39 -8.13
C GLU A 58 11.50 -18.04 -6.78
N LYS A 59 11.06 -17.23 -5.82
CA LYS A 59 10.68 -17.70 -4.49
C LYS A 59 9.54 -18.71 -4.52
N ILE A 60 8.47 -18.41 -5.28
CA ILE A 60 7.32 -19.30 -5.44
C ILE A 60 7.74 -20.70 -5.92
N ASN A 61 8.70 -20.77 -6.84
CA ASN A 61 9.20 -22.05 -7.34
C ASN A 61 10.05 -22.83 -6.33
N LYS A 62 10.52 -22.17 -5.27
CA LYS A 62 11.32 -22.79 -4.20
C LYS A 62 10.52 -23.10 -2.93
N LEU A 63 9.27 -22.66 -2.85
CA LEU A 63 8.43 -22.88 -1.69
C LEU A 63 7.86 -24.32 -1.66
N PRO A 64 7.81 -24.97 -0.47
CA PRO A 64 7.23 -26.29 -0.31
C PRO A 64 5.71 -26.26 -0.58
N LEU A 65 5.16 -27.36 -1.09
CA LEU A 65 3.71 -27.51 -1.34
C LEU A 65 2.88 -27.22 -0.09
N LYS A 66 3.39 -27.54 1.08
CA LYS A 66 2.76 -27.23 2.37
C LYS A 66 2.42 -25.72 2.52
N PHE A 67 3.23 -24.83 1.96
CA PHE A 67 2.93 -23.40 1.96
C PHE A 67 1.64 -23.08 1.19
N PHE A 68 1.43 -23.73 0.05
CA PHE A 68 0.25 -23.52 -0.80
C PHE A 68 -1.03 -24.15 -0.23
N ASP A 69 -0.90 -25.17 0.61
CA ASP A 69 -2.05 -25.77 1.32
C ASP A 69 -2.64 -24.82 2.36
N HIS A 70 -1.80 -23.94 2.95
CA HIS A 70 -2.19 -22.99 4.00
C HIS A 70 -2.45 -21.58 3.49
N ASN A 71 -2.06 -21.27 2.25
CA ASN A 71 -2.21 -19.96 1.66
C ASN A 71 -3.08 -20.02 0.39
N LEU A 72 -4.07 -19.16 0.32
CA LEU A 72 -4.94 -19.08 -0.85
C LEU A 72 -4.16 -18.55 -2.06
N SER A 73 -4.31 -19.19 -3.21
CA SER A 73 -3.66 -18.75 -4.47
C SER A 73 -3.99 -17.30 -4.83
N GLY A 74 -5.18 -16.82 -4.46
CA GLY A 74 -5.59 -15.42 -4.64
C GLY A 74 -4.76 -14.43 -3.83
N ASP A 75 -4.38 -14.78 -2.59
CA ASP A 75 -3.52 -13.94 -1.76
C ASP A 75 -2.12 -13.84 -2.31
N ILE A 76 -1.56 -14.95 -2.78
CA ILE A 76 -0.24 -14.99 -3.41
C ILE A 76 -0.25 -14.13 -4.68
N LEU A 77 -1.26 -14.28 -5.53
CA LEU A 77 -1.42 -13.47 -6.74
C LEU A 77 -1.55 -11.98 -6.41
N SER A 78 -2.31 -11.63 -5.37
CA SER A 78 -2.46 -10.25 -4.90
C SER A 78 -1.14 -9.64 -4.46
N ARG A 79 -0.26 -10.41 -3.81
CA ARG A 79 1.09 -9.95 -3.43
C ARG A 79 1.97 -9.65 -4.64
N VAL A 80 1.90 -10.49 -5.68
CA VAL A 80 2.68 -10.32 -6.93
C VAL A 80 2.19 -9.13 -7.76
N THR A 81 0.88 -8.86 -7.74
CA THR A 81 0.24 -7.81 -8.56
C THR A 81 0.00 -6.55 -7.74
N ASN A 82 -1.02 -6.55 -6.90
CA ASN A 82 -1.51 -5.35 -6.23
C ASN A 82 -0.51 -4.76 -5.24
N ASP A 83 0.17 -5.60 -4.44
CA ASP A 83 1.10 -5.11 -3.44
C ASP A 83 2.37 -4.56 -4.08
N VAL A 84 2.91 -5.23 -5.10
CA VAL A 84 4.07 -4.73 -5.86
C VAL A 84 3.73 -3.44 -6.60
N ASP A 85 2.51 -3.31 -7.16
CA ASP A 85 2.06 -2.08 -7.81
C ASP A 85 1.88 -0.93 -6.80
N THR A 86 1.35 -1.23 -5.61
CA THR A 86 1.24 -0.25 -4.52
C THR A 86 2.62 0.29 -4.12
N ILE A 87 3.61 -0.58 -3.98
CA ILE A 87 5.00 -0.18 -3.69
C ILE A 87 5.55 0.69 -4.82
N ALA A 88 5.39 0.28 -6.09
CA ALA A 88 5.91 1.01 -7.23
C ALA A 88 5.25 2.39 -7.39
N GLN A 89 3.92 2.49 -7.23
CA GLN A 89 3.19 3.75 -7.28
C GLN A 89 3.59 4.70 -6.16
N SER A 90 3.80 4.18 -4.96
CA SER A 90 4.25 4.98 -3.83
C SER A 90 5.66 5.50 -4.03
N LEU A 91 6.58 4.69 -4.53
CA LEU A 91 7.93 5.14 -4.90
C LEU A 91 7.87 6.26 -5.95
N ASN A 92 7.06 6.10 -6.98
CA ASN A 92 6.96 7.08 -8.06
C ASN A 92 6.33 8.40 -7.59
N ASN A 93 5.19 8.35 -6.88
CA ASN A 93 4.39 9.53 -6.59
C ASN A 93 4.66 10.10 -5.19
N SER A 94 4.68 9.23 -4.17
CA SER A 94 4.73 9.70 -2.78
C SER A 94 6.11 10.19 -2.40
N LEU A 95 7.17 9.57 -2.88
CA LEU A 95 8.55 9.98 -2.57
C LEU A 95 8.89 11.32 -3.21
N SER A 96 8.60 11.51 -4.51
CA SER A 96 8.77 12.80 -5.20
C SER A 96 7.98 13.91 -4.52
N THR A 97 6.70 13.63 -4.20
CA THR A 97 5.84 14.61 -3.51
C THR A 97 6.40 14.99 -2.14
N LEU A 98 6.90 14.02 -1.37
CA LEU A 98 7.50 14.28 -0.06
C LEU A 98 8.73 15.17 -0.16
N VAL A 99 9.67 14.84 -1.03
CA VAL A 99 10.92 15.61 -1.21
C VAL A 99 10.59 17.04 -1.63
N SER A 100 9.74 17.21 -2.65
CA SER A 100 9.34 18.51 -3.16
C SER A 100 8.59 19.34 -2.10
N SER A 101 7.65 18.70 -1.38
CA SER A 101 6.84 19.37 -0.36
C SER A 101 7.67 19.77 0.86
N ILE A 102 8.60 18.94 1.32
CA ILE A 102 9.50 19.26 2.43
C ILE A 102 10.42 20.42 2.02
N THR A 103 10.95 20.38 0.80
CA THR A 103 11.81 21.45 0.27
C THR A 103 11.06 22.77 0.19
N LEU A 104 9.84 22.79 -0.35
CA LEU A 104 8.99 23.98 -0.42
C LEU A 104 8.61 24.50 0.98
N PHE A 105 8.27 23.58 1.89
CA PHE A 105 7.90 23.92 3.27
C PHE A 105 9.07 24.61 4.00
N ILE A 106 10.24 24.00 4.00
CA ILE A 106 11.43 24.55 4.65
C ILE A 106 11.85 25.86 3.95
N GLY A 107 11.88 25.86 2.61
CA GLY A 107 12.23 27.03 1.83
C GLY A 107 11.29 28.22 2.08
N SER A 108 9.97 27.95 2.16
CA SER A 108 8.99 29.02 2.46
C SER A 108 9.19 29.61 3.86
N ILE A 109 9.46 28.78 4.88
CA ILE A 109 9.74 29.25 6.25
C ILE A 109 11.00 30.14 6.25
N ILE A 110 12.08 29.68 5.64
CA ILE A 110 13.32 30.46 5.57
C ILE A 110 13.07 31.81 4.91
N MET A 111 12.40 31.83 3.76
CA MET A 111 12.09 33.06 3.03
C MET A 111 11.18 34.02 3.80
N MET A 112 10.20 33.47 4.55
CA MET A 112 9.34 34.24 5.44
C MET A 112 10.16 34.97 6.51
N PHE A 113 11.06 34.27 7.20
CA PHE A 113 11.89 34.88 8.26
C PHE A 113 12.92 35.85 7.71
N VAL A 114 13.53 35.58 6.57
CA VAL A 114 14.47 36.50 5.88
C VAL A 114 13.76 37.76 5.45
N THR A 115 12.50 37.70 5.01
CA THR A 115 11.74 38.83 4.54
C THR A 115 11.27 39.73 5.69
N ASN A 116 10.58 39.17 6.67
CA ASN A 116 10.17 39.87 7.88
C ASN A 116 9.70 38.90 8.97
N TYR A 117 10.33 38.90 10.13
CA TYR A 117 10.05 37.96 11.22
C TYR A 117 8.67 38.15 11.85
N ILE A 118 8.15 39.41 11.94
CA ILE A 118 6.82 39.67 12.53
C ILE A 118 5.73 39.06 11.63
N MET A 119 5.83 39.30 10.35
CA MET A 119 4.91 38.73 9.37
C MET A 119 5.02 37.21 9.32
N ALA A 120 6.22 36.65 9.45
CA ALA A 120 6.45 35.20 9.51
C ALA A 120 5.73 34.56 10.71
N ILE A 121 5.91 35.12 11.91
CA ILE A 121 5.22 34.67 13.11
C ILE A 121 3.69 34.79 12.94
N THR A 122 3.18 35.89 12.40
CA THR A 122 1.75 36.07 12.13
C THR A 122 1.19 34.98 11.23
N ALA A 123 1.88 34.69 10.12
CA ALA A 123 1.46 33.67 9.16
C ALA A 123 1.50 32.25 9.79
N ILE A 124 2.53 31.92 10.54
CA ILE A 124 2.68 30.63 11.21
C ILE A 124 1.60 30.45 12.29
N VAL A 125 1.39 31.43 13.16
CA VAL A 125 0.40 31.36 14.25
C VAL A 125 -1.01 31.26 13.71
N SER A 126 -1.36 32.06 12.68
CA SER A 126 -2.69 31.98 12.05
C SER A 126 -2.94 30.61 11.38
N SER A 127 -1.92 30.04 10.75
CA SER A 127 -2.02 28.72 10.15
C SER A 127 -2.12 27.61 11.23
N LEU A 128 -1.40 27.73 12.34
CA LEU A 128 -1.41 26.77 13.43
C LEU A 128 -2.80 26.63 14.05
N ILE A 129 -3.52 27.73 14.24
CA ILE A 129 -4.92 27.72 14.71
C ILE A 129 -5.78 26.84 13.79
N GLY A 130 -5.61 26.99 12.51
CA GLY A 130 -6.32 26.18 11.52
C GLY A 130 -5.95 24.70 11.59
N PHE A 131 -4.68 24.37 11.76
CA PHE A 131 -4.24 22.97 11.90
C PHE A 131 -4.78 22.32 13.19
N ILE A 132 -4.87 23.05 14.28
CA ILE A 132 -5.47 22.55 15.52
C ILE A 132 -6.96 22.21 15.27
N LEU A 133 -7.72 23.09 14.62
CA LEU A 133 -9.12 22.81 14.26
C LEU A 133 -9.24 21.57 13.36
N MET A 134 -8.37 21.46 12.37
CA MET A 134 -8.34 20.28 11.49
C MET A 134 -8.05 18.99 12.24
N PHE A 135 -7.09 19.00 13.16
CA PHE A 135 -6.74 17.84 13.97
C PHE A 135 -7.90 17.36 14.85
N ILE A 136 -8.64 18.30 15.45
CA ILE A 136 -9.84 17.98 16.26
C ILE A 136 -10.89 17.28 15.38
N ILE A 137 -11.12 17.77 14.16
CA ILE A 137 -12.09 17.19 13.22
C ILE A 137 -11.65 15.81 12.76
N LEU A 138 -10.37 15.64 12.42
CA LEU A 138 -9.79 14.36 12.03
C LEU A 138 -9.98 13.28 13.11
N ASN A 139 -9.63 13.59 14.34
CA ASN A 139 -9.80 12.65 15.46
C ASN A 139 -11.26 12.25 15.65
N LYS A 140 -12.19 13.20 15.54
CA LYS A 140 -13.63 12.91 15.63
C LYS A 140 -14.14 12.10 14.43
N SER A 141 -13.59 12.33 13.25
CA SER A 141 -13.93 11.63 12.01
C SER A 141 -13.49 10.17 12.02
N GLN A 142 -12.33 9.86 12.59
CA GLN A 142 -11.74 8.51 12.62
C GLN A 142 -12.71 7.45 13.15
N ARG A 143 -13.46 7.77 14.19
CA ARG A 143 -14.48 6.87 14.77
C ARG A 143 -15.54 6.46 13.74
N TYR A 144 -15.98 7.40 12.91
CA TYR A 144 -17.01 7.14 11.89
C TYR A 144 -16.44 6.37 10.70
N PHE A 145 -15.19 6.61 10.33
CA PHE A 145 -14.50 5.83 9.30
C PHE A 145 -14.36 4.35 9.68
N THR A 146 -13.92 4.10 10.91
CA THR A 146 -13.81 2.73 11.43
C THR A 146 -15.17 2.04 11.51
N ALA A 147 -16.21 2.77 12.00
CA ALA A 147 -17.57 2.25 12.04
C ALA A 147 -18.11 1.91 10.64
N ARG A 148 -17.91 2.81 9.66
CA ARG A 148 -18.28 2.56 8.26
C ARG A 148 -17.63 1.32 7.70
N GLN A 149 -16.32 1.14 7.92
CA GLN A 149 -15.59 -0.03 7.42
C GLN A 149 -16.10 -1.33 8.03
N ARG A 150 -16.41 -1.30 9.33
CA ARG A 150 -16.99 -2.45 10.03
C ARG A 150 -18.39 -2.80 9.50
N GLU A 151 -19.28 -1.81 9.34
CA GLU A 151 -20.65 -2.06 8.84
C GLU A 151 -20.65 -2.48 7.36
N LEU A 152 -19.72 -1.96 6.54
CA LEU A 152 -19.50 -2.42 5.17
C LEU A 152 -19.05 -3.89 5.13
N GLY A 153 -18.13 -4.27 6.01
CA GLY A 153 -17.69 -5.68 6.12
C GLY A 153 -18.84 -6.62 6.49
N LYS A 154 -19.73 -6.21 7.43
CA LYS A 154 -20.92 -7.00 7.78
C LYS A 154 -21.89 -7.14 6.61
N LEU A 155 -22.16 -6.06 5.89
CA LEU A 155 -23.03 -6.10 4.73
C LEU A 155 -22.49 -6.99 3.63
N ASN A 156 -21.19 -6.89 3.33
CA ASN A 156 -20.54 -7.76 2.35
C ASN A 156 -20.57 -9.23 2.75
N GLY A 157 -20.27 -9.54 4.02
CA GLY A 157 -20.38 -10.91 4.54
C GLY A 157 -21.80 -11.46 4.43
N TYR A 158 -22.82 -10.68 4.75
CA TYR A 158 -24.22 -11.05 4.58
C TYR A 158 -24.58 -11.31 3.11
N ILE A 159 -24.14 -10.43 2.20
CA ILE A 159 -24.33 -10.64 0.75
C ILE A 159 -23.71 -11.95 0.29
N GLU A 160 -22.47 -12.22 0.71
CA GLU A 160 -21.75 -13.47 0.36
C GLU A 160 -22.49 -14.71 0.89
N GLU A 161 -22.96 -14.68 2.14
CA GLU A 161 -23.77 -15.73 2.76
C GLU A 161 -25.05 -16.01 1.96
N ILE A 162 -25.83 -14.97 1.63
CA ILE A 162 -27.08 -15.12 0.87
C ILE A 162 -26.82 -15.60 -0.55
N TYR A 163 -25.76 -15.12 -1.22
CA TYR A 163 -25.41 -15.58 -2.56
C TYR A 163 -24.99 -17.05 -2.57
N SER A 164 -24.18 -17.45 -1.61
CA SER A 164 -23.73 -18.84 -1.47
C SER A 164 -24.89 -19.78 -1.09
N GLY A 165 -25.82 -19.29 -0.26
CA GLY A 165 -27.01 -20.01 0.19
C GLY A 165 -28.28 -19.77 -0.62
N LEU A 166 -28.21 -19.17 -1.82
CA LEU A 166 -29.38 -18.72 -2.58
C LEU A 166 -30.42 -19.83 -2.82
N ASN A 167 -29.96 -21.07 -3.06
CA ASN A 167 -30.86 -22.21 -3.25
C ASN A 167 -31.63 -22.53 -1.97
N VAL A 168 -31.01 -22.40 -0.80
CA VAL A 168 -31.65 -22.60 0.50
C VAL A 168 -32.69 -21.51 0.76
N VAL A 169 -32.32 -20.22 0.55
CA VAL A 169 -33.23 -19.08 0.69
C VAL A 169 -34.49 -19.28 -0.16
N ARG A 170 -34.33 -19.73 -1.41
CA ARG A 170 -35.46 -20.02 -2.31
C ARG A 170 -36.29 -21.20 -1.85
N SER A 171 -35.65 -22.28 -1.44
CA SER A 171 -36.35 -23.50 -0.99
C SER A 171 -37.17 -23.27 0.29
N CYS A 172 -36.66 -22.40 1.18
CA CYS A 172 -37.33 -22.03 2.42
C CYS A 172 -38.29 -20.82 2.26
N ASN A 173 -38.43 -20.24 1.05
CA ASN A 173 -39.21 -19.04 0.79
C ASN A 173 -38.88 -17.87 1.72
N ALA A 174 -37.59 -17.75 2.10
CA ALA A 174 -37.09 -16.75 3.07
C ALA A 174 -36.68 -15.40 2.43
N LYS A 175 -37.21 -15.08 1.22
CA LYS A 175 -36.84 -13.87 0.47
C LYS A 175 -37.10 -12.58 1.25
N ASP A 176 -38.30 -12.45 1.82
CA ASP A 176 -38.71 -11.22 2.49
C ASP A 176 -37.93 -11.00 3.79
N GLU A 177 -37.58 -12.06 4.49
CA GLU A 177 -36.74 -12.01 5.70
C GLU A 177 -35.31 -11.57 5.36
N THR A 178 -34.74 -12.12 4.28
CA THR A 178 -33.39 -11.75 3.83
C THR A 178 -33.32 -10.31 3.35
N ILE A 179 -34.35 -9.80 2.67
CA ILE A 179 -34.42 -8.39 2.25
C ILE A 179 -34.52 -7.48 3.48
N ASN A 180 -35.39 -7.80 4.44
CA ASN A 180 -35.52 -7.00 5.65
C ASN A 180 -34.24 -6.89 6.46
N GLU A 181 -33.46 -8.00 6.56
CA GLU A 181 -32.18 -7.96 7.25
C GLU A 181 -31.10 -7.18 6.46
N PHE A 182 -31.11 -7.33 5.13
CA PHE A 182 -30.24 -6.50 4.26
C PHE A 182 -30.52 -5.02 4.46
N ASP A 183 -31.80 -4.60 4.48
CA ASP A 183 -32.18 -3.20 4.64
C ASP A 183 -31.73 -2.66 6.00
N LYS A 184 -31.85 -3.42 7.09
CA LYS A 184 -31.34 -3.02 8.42
C LYS A 184 -29.82 -2.81 8.41
N LEU A 185 -29.07 -3.68 7.75
CA LEU A 185 -27.62 -3.56 7.64
C LEU A 185 -27.25 -2.37 6.78
N ASN A 186 -27.95 -2.17 5.68
CA ASN A 186 -27.77 -1.06 4.76
C ASN A 186 -28.06 0.30 5.40
N ASP A 187 -29.13 0.39 6.21
CA ASP A 187 -29.47 1.61 6.96
C ASP A 187 -28.37 1.98 7.97
N LYS A 188 -27.82 1.00 8.68
CA LYS A 188 -26.67 1.24 9.57
C LYS A 188 -25.44 1.73 8.81
N LEU A 189 -25.15 1.10 7.65
CA LEU A 189 -24.07 1.53 6.78
C LEU A 189 -24.30 2.94 6.26
N TYR A 190 -25.55 3.26 5.82
CA TYR A 190 -25.94 4.59 5.36
C TYR A 190 -25.66 5.66 6.41
N ASP A 191 -26.09 5.44 7.67
CA ASP A 191 -25.87 6.39 8.75
C ASP A 191 -24.37 6.64 9.05
N CYS A 192 -23.58 5.56 9.10
CA CYS A 192 -22.13 5.68 9.29
C CYS A 192 -21.46 6.37 8.11
N ASN A 193 -21.87 6.02 6.88
CA ASN A 193 -21.35 6.61 5.65
C ASN A 193 -21.69 8.09 5.54
N ARG A 194 -22.93 8.49 5.82
CA ARG A 194 -23.37 9.89 5.82
C ARG A 194 -22.54 10.75 6.78
N LYS A 195 -22.32 10.28 8.03
CA LYS A 195 -21.51 10.97 9.03
C LYS A 195 -20.03 11.05 8.63
N SER A 196 -19.50 9.95 8.12
CA SER A 196 -18.13 9.88 7.63
C SER A 196 -17.90 10.83 6.45
N GLN A 197 -18.78 10.80 5.44
CA GLN A 197 -18.68 11.65 4.25
C GLN A 197 -18.90 13.13 4.56
N PHE A 198 -19.81 13.46 5.48
CA PHE A 198 -20.01 14.83 5.92
C PHE A 198 -18.72 15.40 6.55
N LEU A 199 -18.11 14.67 7.48
CA LEU A 199 -16.86 15.12 8.13
C LEU A 199 -15.69 15.20 7.14
N SER A 200 -15.59 14.23 6.21
CA SER A 200 -14.58 14.28 5.14
C SER A 200 -14.81 15.47 4.20
N GLY A 201 -16.05 15.73 3.85
CA GLY A 201 -16.42 16.84 2.97
C GLY A 201 -16.13 18.23 3.58
N LEU A 202 -16.10 18.35 4.91
CA LEU A 202 -15.70 19.58 5.60
C LEU A 202 -14.21 19.90 5.49
N MET A 203 -13.37 18.92 5.17
CA MET A 203 -11.90 19.10 5.10
C MET A 203 -11.50 20.18 4.10
N GLN A 204 -12.01 20.12 2.87
CA GLN A 204 -11.70 21.08 1.82
C GLN A 204 -12.13 22.52 2.16
N PRO A 205 -13.39 22.78 2.58
CA PRO A 205 -13.81 24.10 3.04
C PRO A 205 -12.99 24.64 4.22
N ILE A 206 -12.62 23.78 5.17
CA ILE A 206 -11.82 24.20 6.33
C ILE A 206 -10.40 24.57 5.90
N MET A 207 -9.77 23.79 5.02
CA MET A 207 -8.45 24.14 4.49
C MET A 207 -8.50 25.49 3.71
N GLY A 208 -9.56 25.71 2.93
CA GLY A 208 -9.81 27.01 2.28
C GLY A 208 -10.00 28.14 3.29
N PHE A 209 -10.75 27.91 4.36
CA PHE A 209 -10.94 28.88 5.44
C PHE A 209 -9.62 29.21 6.15
N ILE A 210 -8.79 28.22 6.46
CA ILE A 210 -7.48 28.43 7.10
C ILE A 210 -6.59 29.30 6.22
N GLY A 211 -6.52 29.00 4.92
CA GLY A 211 -5.74 29.80 3.96
C GLY A 211 -6.24 31.25 3.89
N ASN A 212 -7.54 31.46 3.82
CA ASN A 212 -8.15 32.79 3.80
C ASN A 212 -7.99 33.53 5.13
N PHE A 213 -8.12 32.84 6.26
CA PHE A 213 -7.89 33.41 7.58
C PHE A 213 -6.44 33.91 7.75
N SER A 214 -5.48 33.09 7.34
CA SER A 214 -4.07 33.47 7.34
C SER A 214 -3.80 34.64 6.38
N TYR A 215 -4.43 34.64 5.22
CA TYR A 215 -4.37 35.76 4.27
C TYR A 215 -4.85 37.07 4.91
N VAL A 216 -6.03 37.06 5.56
CA VAL A 216 -6.58 38.24 6.24
C VAL A 216 -5.67 38.70 7.36
N ALA A 217 -5.16 37.80 8.19
CA ALA A 217 -4.26 38.14 9.28
C ALA A 217 -2.96 38.80 8.76
N VAL A 218 -2.38 38.26 7.70
CA VAL A 218 -1.19 38.83 7.04
C VAL A 218 -1.49 40.23 6.44
N CYS A 219 -2.67 40.41 5.85
CA CYS A 219 -3.07 41.73 5.31
C CYS A 219 -3.24 42.77 6.42
N ILE A 220 -3.88 42.46 7.54
CA ILE A 220 -4.11 43.33 8.65
C ILE A 220 -2.76 43.76 9.29
N VAL A 221 -1.96 42.77 9.70
CA VAL A 221 -0.65 43.06 10.33
C VAL A 221 0.29 43.74 9.34
N GLY A 222 0.28 43.31 8.06
CA GLY A 222 1.05 43.96 7.00
C GLY A 222 0.69 45.43 6.79
N ALA A 223 -0.60 45.75 6.73
CA ALA A 223 -1.07 47.13 6.60
C ALA A 223 -0.63 48.00 7.80
N LEU A 224 -0.70 47.47 9.03
CA LEU A 224 -0.21 48.15 10.21
C LEU A 224 1.31 48.41 10.17
N LEU A 225 2.09 47.46 9.66
CA LEU A 225 3.53 47.60 9.51
C LEU A 225 3.91 48.59 8.38
N VAL A 226 3.17 48.59 7.28
CA VAL A 226 3.33 49.56 6.19
C VAL A 226 2.99 50.98 6.68
N SER A 227 1.90 51.17 7.42
CA SER A 227 1.52 52.47 7.98
C SER A 227 2.59 53.03 8.93
N LYS A 228 3.34 52.16 9.62
CA LYS A 228 4.51 52.50 10.44
C LYS A 228 5.81 52.59 9.65
N SER A 229 5.78 52.49 8.33
CA SER A 229 6.96 52.49 7.44
C SER A 229 8.01 51.43 7.78
N VAL A 230 7.64 50.34 8.42
CA VAL A 230 8.54 49.24 8.78
C VAL A 230 8.77 48.30 7.60
N ILE A 231 7.77 48.11 6.75
CA ILE A 231 7.84 47.26 5.56
C ILE A 231 7.24 47.97 4.34
N SER A 232 7.61 47.54 3.14
CA SER A 232 7.01 48.01 1.88
C SER A 232 5.73 47.21 1.57
N PHE A 233 4.84 47.77 0.76
CA PHE A 233 3.63 47.08 0.29
C PHE A 233 3.94 45.77 -0.43
N GLY A 234 5.06 45.69 -1.16
CA GLY A 234 5.51 44.49 -1.86
C GLY A 234 5.74 43.29 -0.92
N VAL A 235 6.11 43.55 0.35
CA VAL A 235 6.27 42.51 1.37
C VAL A 235 4.93 41.82 1.68
N ILE A 236 3.84 42.57 1.72
CA ILE A 236 2.50 41.97 1.94
C ILE A 236 2.18 41.01 0.79
N VAL A 237 2.41 41.42 -0.45
CA VAL A 237 2.18 40.59 -1.64
C VAL A 237 3.02 39.30 -1.59
N ALA A 238 4.29 39.43 -1.21
CA ALA A 238 5.17 38.27 -1.05
C ALA A 238 4.66 37.31 0.03
N PHE A 239 4.20 37.82 1.18
CA PHE A 239 3.66 36.99 2.25
C PHE A 239 2.35 36.27 1.91
N ILE A 240 1.49 36.88 1.09
CA ILE A 240 0.30 36.21 0.54
C ILE A 240 0.71 34.96 -0.25
N MET A 241 1.78 35.02 -1.02
CA MET A 241 2.32 33.86 -1.73
C MET A 241 2.98 32.86 -0.77
N TYR A 242 3.77 33.34 0.18
CA TYR A 242 4.45 32.47 1.14
C TYR A 242 3.48 31.67 2.00
N VAL A 243 2.34 32.23 2.44
CA VAL A 243 1.30 31.49 3.18
C VAL A 243 0.80 30.30 2.36
N ARG A 244 0.59 30.46 1.07
CA ARG A 244 0.17 29.35 0.20
C ARG A 244 1.28 28.32 0.02
N LEU A 245 2.53 28.77 -0.16
CA LEU A 245 3.71 27.88 -0.28
C LEU A 245 4.05 27.17 1.04
N PHE A 246 3.53 27.63 2.17
CA PHE A 246 3.65 27.02 3.47
C PHE A 246 2.53 26.01 3.75
N THR A 247 1.26 26.36 3.45
CA THR A 247 0.10 25.55 3.81
C THR A 247 -0.11 24.37 2.85
N ASN A 248 0.10 24.55 1.56
CA ASN A 248 -0.12 23.48 0.56
C ASN A 248 0.77 22.25 0.75
N PRO A 249 2.10 22.40 0.97
CA PRO A 249 2.98 21.27 1.22
C PRO A 249 2.59 20.42 2.44
N LEU A 250 2.07 21.03 3.49
CA LEU A 250 1.62 20.29 4.67
C LEU A 250 0.50 19.28 4.35
N SER A 251 -0.46 19.69 3.51
CA SER A 251 -1.50 18.79 3.03
C SER A 251 -0.94 17.66 2.17
N GLN A 252 0.02 17.96 1.30
CA GLN A 252 0.67 16.98 0.44
C GLN A 252 1.51 15.98 1.26
N ILE A 253 2.24 16.44 2.27
CA ILE A 253 2.98 15.59 3.20
C ILE A 253 2.03 14.63 3.92
N ALA A 254 0.89 15.13 4.44
CA ALA A 254 -0.11 14.30 5.11
C ALA A 254 -0.68 13.20 4.18
N GLN A 255 -0.97 13.52 2.92
CA GLN A 255 -1.41 12.54 1.92
C GLN A 255 -0.34 11.51 1.59
N ALA A 256 0.90 11.96 1.40
CA ALA A 256 2.02 11.09 1.12
C ALA A 256 2.31 10.14 2.31
N MET A 257 2.20 10.61 3.55
CA MET A 257 2.33 9.76 4.75
C MET A 257 1.26 8.66 4.80
N THR A 258 0.02 8.96 4.43
CA THR A 258 -1.05 7.95 4.35
C THR A 258 -0.75 6.91 3.26
N SER A 259 -0.26 7.34 2.09
CA SER A 259 0.17 6.44 1.02
C SER A 259 1.33 5.55 1.47
N MET A 260 2.30 6.10 2.22
CA MET A 260 3.42 5.32 2.75
C MET A 260 3.00 4.27 3.78
N GLN A 261 1.97 4.51 4.59
CA GLN A 261 1.41 3.49 5.49
C GLN A 261 0.85 2.29 4.71
N SER A 262 0.11 2.55 3.64
CA SER A 262 -0.37 1.49 2.75
C SER A 262 0.77 0.72 2.09
N THR A 263 1.82 1.44 1.69
CA THR A 263 3.03 0.85 1.12
C THR A 263 3.80 0.00 2.13
N ALA A 264 3.89 0.44 3.39
CA ALA A 264 4.52 -0.34 4.45
C ALA A 264 3.80 -1.68 4.66
N ALA A 265 2.47 -1.67 4.71
CA ALA A 265 1.67 -2.90 4.81
C ALA A 265 1.83 -3.83 3.59
N ALA A 266 1.87 -3.27 2.37
CA ALA A 266 2.13 -4.03 1.15
C ALA A 266 3.55 -4.62 1.16
N SER A 267 4.54 -3.84 1.60
CA SER A 267 5.93 -4.28 1.72
C SER A 267 6.07 -5.42 2.73
N GLU A 268 5.43 -5.33 3.90
CA GLU A 268 5.43 -6.39 4.91
C GLU A 268 4.92 -7.72 4.32
N ARG A 269 3.83 -7.69 3.55
CA ARG A 269 3.30 -8.90 2.90
C ARG A 269 4.21 -9.45 1.81
N VAL A 270 4.83 -8.59 1.00
CA VAL A 270 5.75 -9.00 -0.07
C VAL A 270 7.03 -9.56 0.51
N PHE A 271 7.65 -8.86 1.47
CA PHE A 271 8.89 -9.33 2.08
C PHE A 271 8.66 -10.56 2.97
N GLY A 272 7.53 -10.64 3.68
CA GLY A 272 7.15 -11.85 4.41
C GLY A 272 7.09 -13.08 3.49
N LEU A 273 6.56 -12.94 2.26
CA LEU A 273 6.60 -14.03 1.28
C LEU A 273 8.03 -14.37 0.83
N LEU A 274 8.90 -13.37 0.66
CA LEU A 274 10.28 -13.59 0.25
C LEU A 274 11.16 -14.21 1.37
N GLU A 275 10.77 -14.04 2.63
CA GLU A 275 11.46 -14.58 3.81
C GLU A 275 10.97 -15.98 4.21
N GLU A 276 9.88 -16.50 3.58
CA GLU A 276 9.38 -17.85 3.84
C GLU A 276 10.46 -18.91 3.64
N VAL A 277 10.35 -20.01 4.38
CA VAL A 277 11.32 -21.11 4.33
C VAL A 277 11.21 -21.82 2.98
N GLU A 278 12.33 -21.90 2.27
CA GLU A 278 12.45 -22.66 1.01
C GLU A 278 12.57 -24.16 1.27
N MET A 279 12.27 -24.95 0.25
CA MET A 279 12.63 -26.37 0.23
C MET A 279 14.14 -26.52 0.36
N ASP A 280 14.57 -27.62 0.93
CA ASP A 280 15.99 -27.95 0.97
C ASP A 280 16.58 -27.94 -0.44
N SER A 281 17.79 -27.35 -0.59
CA SER A 281 18.45 -27.32 -1.88
C SER A 281 18.81 -28.75 -2.32
N GLU A 282 18.45 -29.08 -3.55
CA GLU A 282 18.84 -30.34 -4.18
C GLU A 282 20.19 -30.25 -4.90
N ASP A 283 20.87 -29.11 -4.83
CA ASP A 283 22.13 -28.88 -5.54
C ASP A 283 23.27 -29.81 -5.09
N ASP A 284 23.24 -30.23 -3.82
CA ASP A 284 24.22 -31.18 -3.24
C ASP A 284 23.88 -32.65 -3.51
N ILE A 285 22.69 -32.93 -4.07
CA ILE A 285 22.27 -34.30 -4.38
C ILE A 285 22.88 -34.74 -5.70
N THR A 286 23.89 -35.56 -5.62
CA THR A 286 24.63 -36.05 -6.81
C THR A 286 24.13 -37.38 -7.36
N LYS A 287 23.34 -38.13 -6.58
CA LYS A 287 22.82 -39.44 -7.01
C LYS A 287 21.69 -39.23 -8.00
N LYS A 288 21.87 -39.71 -9.23
CA LYS A 288 20.88 -39.75 -10.30
C LYS A 288 20.56 -41.21 -10.65
N LEU A 289 19.27 -41.52 -10.75
CA LEU A 289 18.87 -42.81 -11.34
C LEU A 289 19.07 -42.75 -12.85
N ASP A 290 19.77 -43.75 -13.40
CA ASP A 290 19.91 -43.90 -14.84
C ASP A 290 18.59 -44.37 -15.44
N LYS A 291 17.98 -43.55 -16.29
CA LYS A 291 16.67 -43.81 -16.93
C LYS A 291 16.60 -45.19 -17.63
N HIS A 292 17.75 -45.70 -18.11
CA HIS A 292 17.83 -46.99 -18.81
C HIS A 292 18.04 -48.19 -17.88
N LYS A 293 18.38 -47.93 -16.61
CA LYS A 293 18.68 -49.00 -15.61
C LYS A 293 17.61 -49.07 -14.53
N VAL A 294 16.76 -48.08 -14.37
CA VAL A 294 15.68 -48.08 -13.40
C VAL A 294 14.70 -49.18 -13.71
N LYS A 295 14.49 -50.09 -12.78
CA LYS A 295 13.52 -51.17 -12.87
C LYS A 295 12.13 -50.72 -12.40
N GLY A 296 12.08 -49.85 -11.37
CA GLY A 296 10.85 -49.28 -10.80
C GLY A 296 10.29 -50.12 -9.65
N ASN A 297 11.15 -50.78 -8.88
CA ASN A 297 10.74 -51.38 -7.62
C ASN A 297 10.57 -50.30 -6.57
N ILE A 298 9.47 -50.30 -5.82
CA ILE A 298 9.19 -49.27 -4.80
C ILE A 298 9.05 -50.00 -3.46
N GLU A 299 9.69 -49.44 -2.42
CA GLU A 299 9.58 -49.93 -1.06
C GLU A 299 9.28 -48.82 -0.09
N PHE A 300 8.20 -48.94 0.67
CA PHE A 300 7.90 -48.08 1.82
C PHE A 300 8.38 -48.82 3.07
N LYS A 301 9.17 -48.16 3.93
CA LYS A 301 9.71 -48.71 5.17
C LYS A 301 9.26 -47.86 6.35
N ASN A 302 8.35 -48.37 7.15
CA ASN A 302 7.87 -47.76 8.40
C ASN A 302 7.51 -46.28 8.22
N VAL A 303 6.90 -45.92 7.08
CA VAL A 303 6.60 -44.55 6.72
C VAL A 303 5.55 -43.99 7.66
N LYS A 304 5.89 -42.80 8.24
CA LYS A 304 4.99 -42.02 9.07
C LYS A 304 4.86 -40.61 8.48
N PHE A 305 3.62 -40.16 8.33
CA PHE A 305 3.35 -38.83 7.75
C PHE A 305 2.06 -38.21 8.26
N GLY A 306 2.08 -36.90 8.46
CA GLY A 306 0.94 -36.02 8.67
C GLY A 306 1.24 -34.63 8.11
N TYR A 307 0.23 -33.98 7.50
CA TYR A 307 0.36 -32.59 7.01
C TYR A 307 0.62 -31.61 8.16
N ASP A 308 0.01 -31.90 9.33
CA ASP A 308 0.24 -31.19 10.58
C ASP A 308 0.93 -32.10 11.59
N LYS A 309 1.75 -31.51 12.49
CA LYS A 309 2.50 -32.25 13.51
C LYS A 309 1.59 -33.07 14.44
N ASP A 310 0.36 -32.60 14.65
CA ASP A 310 -0.59 -33.19 15.60
C ASP A 310 -1.55 -34.20 14.95
N LYS A 311 -1.56 -34.30 13.60
CA LYS A 311 -2.48 -35.17 12.88
C LYS A 311 -1.73 -36.11 11.94
N ILE A 312 -1.41 -37.31 12.46
CA ILE A 312 -0.79 -38.36 11.66
C ILE A 312 -1.87 -39.00 10.79
N ILE A 313 -1.62 -39.09 9.48
CA ILE A 313 -2.50 -39.72 8.48
C ILE A 313 -2.01 -41.11 8.09
N ILE A 314 -0.71 -41.25 7.94
CA ILE A 314 -0.02 -42.51 7.65
C ILE A 314 0.83 -42.85 8.86
N ASN A 315 0.61 -44.04 9.46
CA ASN A 315 1.32 -44.45 10.64
C ASN A 315 1.93 -45.83 10.40
N ASP A 316 3.26 -45.89 10.43
CA ASP A 316 4.08 -47.11 10.31
C ASP A 316 3.71 -47.99 9.08
N PHE A 317 3.60 -47.35 7.91
CA PHE A 317 3.25 -48.02 6.67
C PHE A 317 4.47 -48.67 6.03
N THR A 318 4.37 -49.99 5.80
CA THR A 318 5.42 -50.76 5.13
C THR A 318 4.78 -51.57 3.98
N ALA A 319 5.35 -51.43 2.76
CA ALA A 319 4.91 -52.14 1.57
C ALA A 319 6.03 -52.25 0.55
N LYS A 320 6.01 -53.33 -0.25
CA LYS A 320 6.94 -53.56 -1.37
C LYS A 320 6.14 -53.82 -2.63
N VAL A 321 6.53 -53.13 -3.70
CA VAL A 321 5.94 -53.18 -5.04
C VAL A 321 7.01 -53.51 -6.05
N LYS A 322 6.81 -54.53 -6.86
CA LYS A 322 7.74 -54.90 -7.93
C LYS A 322 7.44 -54.12 -9.20
N ALA A 323 8.46 -53.94 -10.00
CA ALA A 323 8.35 -53.32 -11.31
C ALA A 323 7.24 -54.01 -12.16
N GLY A 324 6.35 -53.23 -12.76
CA GLY A 324 5.26 -53.70 -13.61
C GLY A 324 4.02 -54.21 -12.86
N GLU A 325 4.03 -54.27 -11.52
CA GLU A 325 2.83 -54.61 -10.75
C GLU A 325 1.81 -53.49 -10.78
N LYS A 326 0.52 -53.84 -10.91
CA LYS A 326 -0.61 -52.91 -10.75
C LYS A 326 -1.14 -53.00 -9.33
N ILE A 327 -1.08 -51.89 -8.59
CA ILE A 327 -1.52 -51.81 -7.20
C ILE A 327 -2.76 -50.94 -7.10
N ALA A 328 -3.79 -51.39 -6.39
CA ALA A 328 -4.93 -50.59 -6.01
C ALA A 328 -4.80 -50.18 -4.53
N ILE A 329 -4.81 -48.86 -4.27
CA ILE A 329 -4.88 -48.32 -2.92
C ILE A 329 -6.34 -48.04 -2.59
N VAL A 330 -6.89 -48.81 -1.65
CA VAL A 330 -8.30 -48.77 -1.26
C VAL A 330 -8.44 -48.27 0.18
N GLY A 331 -9.54 -47.63 0.48
CA GLY A 331 -9.84 -47.09 1.81
C GLY A 331 -10.92 -46.00 1.78
N PRO A 332 -11.50 -45.65 2.92
CA PRO A 332 -12.48 -44.55 3.00
C PRO A 332 -11.89 -43.21 2.60
N THR A 333 -12.75 -42.21 2.40
CA THR A 333 -12.30 -40.83 2.17
C THR A 333 -11.50 -40.33 3.36
N GLY A 334 -10.35 -39.70 3.12
CA GLY A 334 -9.44 -39.26 4.19
C GLY A 334 -8.41 -40.30 4.67
N ALA A 335 -8.42 -41.54 4.16
CA ALA A 335 -7.47 -42.59 4.54
C ALA A 335 -6.04 -42.42 4.01
N GLY A 336 -5.71 -41.30 3.40
CA GLY A 336 -4.35 -41.00 2.93
C GLY A 336 -3.98 -41.58 1.55
N LYS A 337 -4.96 -42.04 0.74
CA LYS A 337 -4.68 -42.63 -0.60
C LYS A 337 -3.88 -41.67 -1.52
N THR A 338 -4.34 -40.46 -1.69
CA THR A 338 -3.64 -39.41 -2.48
C THR A 338 -2.33 -38.99 -1.82
N THR A 339 -2.29 -39.00 -0.49
CA THR A 339 -1.08 -38.69 0.27
C THR A 339 0.05 -39.67 -0.04
N MET A 340 -0.24 -40.97 -0.19
CA MET A 340 0.78 -41.96 -0.57
C MET A 340 1.44 -41.63 -1.92
N VAL A 341 0.64 -41.20 -2.91
CA VAL A 341 1.17 -40.80 -4.22
C VAL A 341 1.99 -39.53 -4.08
N ASN A 342 1.52 -38.53 -3.31
CA ASN A 342 2.24 -37.29 -3.08
C ASN A 342 3.59 -37.51 -2.40
N LEU A 343 3.67 -38.46 -1.45
CA LEU A 343 4.92 -38.81 -0.79
C LEU A 343 5.88 -39.52 -1.75
N LEU A 344 5.40 -40.40 -2.61
CA LEU A 344 6.22 -41.06 -3.62
C LEU A 344 6.78 -40.06 -4.64
N MET A 345 5.99 -39.02 -4.98
CA MET A 345 6.42 -37.91 -5.84
C MET A 345 7.35 -36.88 -5.12
N LYS A 346 7.65 -37.12 -3.83
CA LYS A 346 8.43 -36.20 -2.98
C LYS A 346 7.86 -34.77 -2.93
N PHE A 347 6.52 -34.65 -2.99
CA PHE A 347 5.85 -33.38 -2.81
C PHE A 347 5.83 -32.92 -1.36
N TYR A 348 5.97 -33.86 -0.43
CA TYR A 348 6.09 -33.64 1.02
C TYR A 348 7.16 -34.55 1.57
N ASP A 349 7.88 -34.08 2.58
CA ASP A 349 8.84 -34.88 3.32
C ASP A 349 8.12 -35.74 4.36
N ILE A 350 8.55 -37.00 4.48
CA ILE A 350 8.01 -37.92 5.49
C ILE A 350 8.49 -37.53 6.89
N ASN A 351 7.63 -37.75 7.90
CA ASN A 351 8.01 -37.47 9.29
C ASN A 351 8.99 -38.52 9.84
N ASP A 352 8.84 -39.79 9.43
CA ASP A 352 9.68 -40.91 9.85
C ASP A 352 9.63 -42.02 8.81
N GLY A 353 10.62 -42.93 8.84
CA GLY A 353 10.75 -44.00 7.87
C GLY A 353 11.50 -43.61 6.60
N ASP A 354 11.32 -44.42 5.54
CA ASP A 354 11.97 -44.19 4.25
C ASP A 354 11.11 -44.70 3.08
N ILE A 355 11.29 -44.09 1.91
CA ILE A 355 10.74 -44.54 0.64
C ILE A 355 11.92 -44.77 -0.33
N LEU A 356 11.98 -45.98 -0.89
CA LEU A 356 13.10 -46.40 -1.75
C LEU A 356 12.59 -46.68 -3.16
N ILE A 357 13.37 -46.26 -4.15
CA ILE A 357 13.22 -46.62 -5.56
C ILE A 357 14.44 -47.45 -5.98
N ASP A 358 14.23 -48.72 -6.36
CA ASP A 358 15.30 -49.69 -6.66
C ASP A 358 16.37 -49.75 -5.57
N GLY A 359 15.95 -49.63 -4.31
CA GLY A 359 16.85 -49.72 -3.13
C GLY A 359 17.55 -48.41 -2.75
N THR A 360 17.33 -47.33 -3.49
CA THR A 360 17.89 -46.00 -3.18
C THR A 360 16.80 -45.12 -2.56
N SER A 361 17.11 -44.47 -1.44
CA SER A 361 16.17 -43.54 -0.78
C SER A 361 15.85 -42.35 -1.67
N ILE A 362 14.54 -41.98 -1.71
CA ILE A 362 14.11 -40.76 -2.44
C ILE A 362 14.72 -39.48 -1.86
N LYS A 363 15.22 -39.50 -0.62
CA LYS A 363 15.92 -38.36 -0.01
C LYS A 363 17.30 -38.13 -0.61
N GLU A 364 17.90 -39.17 -1.19
CA GLU A 364 19.23 -39.13 -1.78
C GLU A 364 19.20 -38.90 -3.31
N LEU A 365 18.02 -38.81 -3.91
CA LEU A 365 17.79 -38.73 -5.36
C LEU A 365 17.42 -37.32 -5.79
#